data_75b2a3aa9d9bd31712480896b4a17c23
#
_entry.id   75b2a3aa9d9bd31712480896b4a17c23
#
_cell.length_a   1.000
_cell.length_b   1.000
_cell.length_c   1.000
_cell.angle_alpha   90.00
_cell.angle_beta   90.00
_cell.angle_gamma   90.00
#
_symmetry.space_group_name_H-M   'P 1'
#
loop_
_entity.id
_entity.type
_entity.pdbx_description
1 polymer ?
#
loop_
_entity_poly.entity_id
_entity_poly.type
_entity_poly.pdbx_seq_one_letter_code
_entity_poly.pdbx_strand_id
1 'polypeptide(L)'
;MNIEEIASEVSNSISLAKQIEPFSKRGLVLSIQEAYDVAKVVRQKLGPAEIVGQKIGFTNRNIWNIYEVDEPIWGPMTKSSVSYSDSNFYKVDLNQFCEPRIEPEVVVCLKQKPEFNTDNPEISLDWIAPGFEIVDSIYPNWKFSLTDAIASGGLHGSLVVGKKFKVSDDTEKDLIDVKVSLYRNGRLEEEGSGANVLDGPISAVRFLNRGLTKIKNQDPL
;
A
#
# COMPACT_ATOMS: atom_id res chain seq x y z
N MET A 1 20.88 -12.08 -10.84
CA MET A 1 20.96 -11.32 -9.57
C MET A 1 20.27 -12.15 -8.50
N ASN A 2 20.81 -12.14 -7.30
CA ASN A 2 20.17 -12.77 -6.14
C ASN A 2 19.29 -11.75 -5.37
N ILE A 3 18.52 -12.22 -4.40
CA ILE A 3 17.61 -11.38 -3.59
C ILE A 3 18.34 -10.21 -2.94
N GLU A 4 19.55 -10.42 -2.42
CA GLU A 4 20.33 -9.35 -1.75
C GLU A 4 20.80 -8.25 -2.71
N GLU A 5 21.16 -8.61 -3.93
CA GLU A 5 21.58 -7.65 -4.97
C GLU A 5 20.40 -6.80 -5.43
N ILE A 6 19.25 -7.43 -5.69
CA ILE A 6 18.01 -6.74 -6.06
C ILE A 6 17.58 -5.79 -4.93
N ALA A 7 17.54 -6.29 -3.70
CA ALA A 7 17.16 -5.50 -2.55
C ALA A 7 18.11 -4.31 -2.30
N SER A 8 19.40 -4.48 -2.56
CA SER A 8 20.36 -3.37 -2.44
C SER A 8 20.12 -2.29 -3.50
N GLU A 9 19.81 -2.68 -4.73
CA GLU A 9 19.49 -1.74 -5.80
C GLU A 9 18.19 -0.98 -5.50
N VAL A 10 17.13 -1.67 -5.06
CA VAL A 10 15.85 -1.06 -4.68
C VAL A 10 16.02 -0.12 -3.49
N SER A 11 16.69 -0.54 -2.42
CA SER A 11 16.90 0.30 -1.24
C SER A 11 17.70 1.57 -1.53
N ASN A 12 18.73 1.46 -2.37
CA ASN A 12 19.49 2.62 -2.83
C ASN A 12 18.65 3.57 -3.69
N SER A 13 17.82 3.02 -4.59
CA SER A 13 16.89 3.78 -5.42
C SER A 13 15.93 4.61 -4.54
N ILE A 14 15.30 3.99 -3.56
CA ILE A 14 14.40 4.66 -2.60
C ILE A 14 15.16 5.72 -1.81
N SER A 15 16.30 5.37 -1.21
CA SER A 15 17.05 6.30 -0.35
C SER A 15 17.58 7.53 -1.08
N LEU A 16 17.88 7.40 -2.37
CA LEU A 16 18.44 8.47 -3.19
C LEU A 16 17.39 9.19 -4.05
N ALA A 17 16.12 8.78 -3.97
CA ALA A 17 15.04 9.22 -4.86
C ALA A 17 15.47 9.15 -6.33
N LYS A 18 16.04 8.01 -6.75
CA LYS A 18 16.59 7.82 -8.10
C LYS A 18 15.96 6.62 -8.77
N GLN A 19 15.35 6.83 -9.92
CA GLN A 19 14.70 5.76 -10.70
C GLN A 19 15.70 4.74 -11.23
N ILE A 20 15.21 3.49 -11.34
CA ILE A 20 15.92 2.35 -11.93
C ILE A 20 15.05 1.68 -13.00
N GLU A 21 15.68 0.97 -13.93
CA GLU A 21 14.95 0.16 -14.89
C GLU A 21 14.30 -1.04 -14.18
N PRO A 22 13.02 -1.36 -14.47
CA PRO A 22 12.33 -2.52 -13.90
C PRO A 22 13.11 -3.82 -14.10
N PHE A 23 13.17 -4.67 -13.08
CA PHE A 23 13.85 -5.96 -13.16
C PHE A 23 13.24 -6.86 -14.24
N SER A 24 11.91 -6.82 -14.39
CA SER A 24 11.19 -7.54 -15.43
C SER A 24 11.66 -7.17 -16.84
N LYS A 25 11.97 -5.90 -17.10
CA LYS A 25 12.50 -5.45 -18.41
C LYS A 25 13.93 -5.89 -18.65
N ARG A 26 14.68 -6.15 -17.58
CA ARG A 26 16.05 -6.69 -17.66
C ARG A 26 16.08 -8.23 -17.77
N GLY A 27 14.91 -8.85 -17.96
CA GLY A 27 14.78 -10.32 -18.09
C GLY A 27 14.86 -11.07 -16.75
N LEU A 28 14.76 -10.36 -15.60
CA LEU A 28 14.72 -10.97 -14.27
C LEU A 28 13.26 -11.21 -13.89
N VAL A 29 12.86 -12.47 -13.91
CA VAL A 29 11.49 -12.88 -13.54
C VAL A 29 11.53 -13.39 -12.10
N LEU A 30 10.88 -12.65 -11.19
CA LEU A 30 10.67 -13.07 -9.80
C LEU A 30 9.33 -13.78 -9.67
N SER A 31 9.27 -14.83 -8.87
CA SER A 31 7.99 -15.30 -8.33
C SER A 31 7.44 -14.31 -7.31
N ILE A 32 6.15 -14.40 -7.01
CA ILE A 32 5.50 -13.55 -5.99
C ILE A 32 6.20 -13.69 -4.62
N GLN A 33 6.55 -14.93 -4.23
CA GLN A 33 7.30 -15.19 -2.98
C GLN A 33 8.65 -14.48 -2.98
N GLU A 34 9.44 -14.61 -4.04
CA GLU A 34 10.75 -13.96 -4.14
C GLU A 34 10.63 -12.43 -4.12
N ALA A 35 9.61 -11.86 -4.75
CA ALA A 35 9.36 -10.42 -4.72
C ALA A 35 9.06 -9.92 -3.29
N TYR A 36 8.26 -10.66 -2.50
CA TYR A 36 8.05 -10.35 -1.09
C TYR A 36 9.31 -10.57 -0.24
N ASP A 37 10.12 -11.58 -0.53
CA ASP A 37 11.41 -11.80 0.15
C ASP A 37 12.37 -10.62 -0.14
N VAL A 38 12.41 -10.11 -1.38
CA VAL A 38 13.15 -8.89 -1.73
C VAL A 38 12.63 -7.70 -0.92
N ALA A 39 11.31 -7.45 -0.90
CA ALA A 39 10.72 -6.33 -0.16
C ALA A 39 11.09 -6.36 1.33
N LYS A 40 11.12 -7.55 1.94
CA LYS A 40 11.56 -7.74 3.32
C LYS A 40 13.01 -7.31 3.53
N VAL A 41 13.91 -7.72 2.64
CA VAL A 41 15.33 -7.34 2.70
C VAL A 41 15.50 -5.84 2.43
N VAL A 42 14.77 -5.26 1.47
CA VAL A 42 14.74 -3.81 1.21
C VAL A 42 14.43 -3.05 2.49
N ARG A 43 13.36 -3.43 3.19
CA ARG A 43 12.97 -2.79 4.45
C ARG A 43 14.08 -2.87 5.50
N GLN A 44 14.76 -4.01 5.63
CA GLN A 44 15.88 -4.16 6.55
C GLN A 44 17.05 -3.24 6.20
N LYS A 45 17.33 -3.05 4.90
CA LYS A 45 18.40 -2.17 4.41
C LYS A 45 18.08 -0.67 4.59
N LEU A 46 16.80 -0.30 4.52
CA LEU A 46 16.36 1.08 4.78
C LEU A 46 16.48 1.48 6.27
N GLY A 47 16.79 0.52 7.13
CA GLY A 47 17.07 0.74 8.54
C GLY A 47 16.06 0.10 9.49
N PRO A 48 16.37 0.04 10.78
CA PRO A 48 15.46 -0.49 11.79
C PRO A 48 14.23 0.40 11.90
N ALA A 49 13.07 -0.12 11.51
CA ALA A 49 11.82 0.61 11.59
C ALA A 49 10.72 -0.27 12.18
N GLU A 50 9.98 0.30 13.11
CA GLU A 50 8.77 -0.31 13.66
C GLU A 50 7.69 -0.36 12.58
N ILE A 51 7.19 -1.56 12.26
CA ILE A 51 6.03 -1.72 11.38
C ILE A 51 4.79 -1.35 12.19
N VAL A 52 3.99 -0.45 11.64
CA VAL A 52 2.76 0.05 12.26
C VAL A 52 1.50 -0.35 11.50
N GLY A 53 1.66 -0.98 10.35
CA GLY A 53 0.54 -1.44 9.51
C GLY A 53 0.98 -1.95 8.15
N GLN A 54 -0.01 -2.22 7.31
CA GLN A 54 0.17 -2.64 5.92
C GLN A 54 -0.67 -1.75 4.99
N LYS A 55 -0.14 -1.38 3.84
CA LYS A 55 -0.93 -0.82 2.75
C LYS A 55 -1.37 -1.96 1.82
N ILE A 56 -2.49 -1.80 1.15
CA ILE A 56 -3.01 -2.76 0.18
C ILE A 56 -3.18 -2.03 -1.15
N GLY A 57 -2.37 -2.38 -2.14
CA GLY A 57 -2.40 -1.79 -3.47
C GLY A 57 -3.18 -2.63 -4.48
N PHE A 58 -3.52 -2.02 -5.62
CA PHE A 58 -4.31 -2.63 -6.72
C PHE A 58 -5.67 -3.16 -6.26
N THR A 59 -6.32 -2.48 -5.33
CA THR A 59 -7.64 -2.86 -4.84
C THR A 59 -8.77 -2.47 -5.80
N ASN A 60 -8.53 -1.54 -6.73
CA ASN A 60 -9.48 -1.14 -7.77
C ASN A 60 -9.32 -2.02 -9.01
N ARG A 61 -10.27 -2.93 -9.25
CA ARG A 61 -10.25 -3.84 -10.41
C ARG A 61 -10.26 -3.11 -11.77
N ASN A 62 -10.70 -1.86 -11.83
CA ASN A 62 -10.71 -1.10 -13.10
C ASN A 62 -9.31 -0.78 -13.64
N ILE A 63 -8.29 -0.76 -12.78
CA ILE A 63 -6.91 -0.50 -13.19
C ILE A 63 -6.10 -1.77 -13.48
N TRP A 64 -6.64 -2.95 -13.25
CA TRP A 64 -5.92 -4.22 -13.39
C TRP A 64 -5.40 -4.44 -14.83
N ASN A 65 -6.23 -4.15 -15.83
CA ASN A 65 -5.80 -4.25 -17.23
C ASN A 65 -4.69 -3.23 -17.61
N ILE A 66 -4.63 -2.08 -16.89
CA ILE A 66 -3.63 -1.04 -17.16
C ILE A 66 -2.26 -1.46 -16.68
N TYR A 67 -2.21 -2.12 -15.54
CA TYR A 67 -0.98 -2.56 -14.88
C TYR A 67 -0.67 -4.05 -15.08
N GLU A 68 -1.49 -4.76 -15.89
CA GLU A 68 -1.36 -6.19 -16.17
C GLU A 68 -1.29 -7.02 -14.87
N VAL A 69 -2.15 -6.68 -13.90
CA VAL A 69 -2.27 -7.35 -12.61
C VAL A 69 -3.63 -8.05 -12.51
N ASP A 70 -3.75 -9.04 -11.64
CA ASP A 70 -4.95 -9.84 -11.43
C ASP A 70 -5.34 -10.00 -9.96
N GLU A 71 -4.51 -9.49 -9.05
CA GLU A 71 -4.77 -9.51 -7.62
C GLU A 71 -4.16 -8.28 -6.91
N PRO A 72 -4.67 -7.92 -5.73
CA PRO A 72 -4.04 -6.93 -4.87
C PRO A 72 -2.68 -7.37 -4.36
N ILE A 73 -1.85 -6.38 -4.04
CA ILE A 73 -0.58 -6.57 -3.34
C ILE A 73 -0.61 -5.82 -2.01
N TRP A 74 0.39 -6.04 -1.17
CA TRP A 74 0.56 -5.28 0.06
C TRP A 74 2.01 -4.91 0.31
N GLY A 75 2.20 -3.97 1.22
CA GLY A 75 3.52 -3.55 1.66
C GLY A 75 3.48 -3.04 3.09
N PRO A 76 4.54 -3.26 3.88
CA PRO A 76 4.61 -2.80 5.25
C PRO A 76 4.75 -1.28 5.32
N MET A 77 3.98 -0.66 6.21
CA MET A 77 4.13 0.74 6.58
C MET A 77 4.91 0.84 7.88
N THR A 78 5.89 1.73 7.90
CA THR A 78 6.74 1.97 9.06
C THR A 78 6.31 3.22 9.81
N LYS A 79 6.68 3.32 11.09
CA LYS A 79 6.39 4.49 11.91
C LYS A 79 6.93 5.80 11.32
N SER A 80 8.03 5.73 10.58
CA SER A 80 8.62 6.89 9.91
C SER A 80 7.87 7.33 8.64
N SER A 81 7.12 6.43 8.00
CA SER A 81 6.35 6.73 6.80
C SER A 81 4.87 7.06 7.08
N VAL A 82 4.42 6.97 8.34
CA VAL A 82 3.04 7.26 8.74
C VAL A 82 3.00 8.49 9.63
N SER A 83 2.20 9.47 9.25
CA SER A 83 1.93 10.69 10.00
C SER A 83 0.45 10.80 10.33
N TYR A 84 0.12 11.50 11.41
CA TYR A 84 -1.25 11.77 11.83
C TYR A 84 -1.52 13.28 11.80
N SER A 85 -2.66 13.68 11.29
CA SER A 85 -3.05 15.09 11.26
C SER A 85 -4.55 15.25 11.51
N ASP A 86 -4.91 15.97 12.58
CA ASP A 86 -6.28 16.39 12.83
C ASP A 86 -6.62 17.73 12.14
N SER A 87 -5.65 18.33 11.46
CA SER A 87 -5.86 19.58 10.71
C SER A 87 -6.33 19.28 9.29
N ASN A 88 -6.99 20.29 8.69
CA ASN A 88 -7.40 20.23 7.28
C ASN A 88 -6.23 20.50 6.31
N PHE A 89 -5.00 20.48 6.80
CA PHE A 89 -3.80 20.80 6.04
C PHE A 89 -2.64 19.91 6.47
N TYR A 90 -1.90 19.42 5.49
CA TYR A 90 -0.64 18.70 5.71
C TYR A 90 0.34 19.06 4.59
N LYS A 91 1.62 19.20 4.93
CA LYS A 91 2.69 19.50 3.97
C LYS A 91 3.57 18.27 3.80
N VAL A 92 3.69 17.82 2.55
CA VAL A 92 4.60 16.73 2.17
C VAL A 92 5.77 17.32 1.39
N ASP A 93 7.00 16.92 1.71
CA ASP A 93 8.17 17.21 0.89
C ASP A 93 8.29 16.17 -0.22
N LEU A 94 8.10 16.58 -1.46
CA LEU A 94 8.14 15.69 -2.62
C LEU A 94 9.57 15.39 -3.11
N ASN A 95 10.60 16.08 -2.61
CA ASN A 95 11.98 15.87 -3.04
C ASN A 95 12.55 14.50 -2.61
N GLN A 96 11.90 13.83 -1.69
CA GLN A 96 12.29 12.51 -1.21
C GLN A 96 11.73 11.34 -2.06
N PHE A 97 10.97 11.64 -3.11
CA PHE A 97 10.31 10.66 -3.96
C PHE A 97 10.81 10.75 -5.40
N CYS A 98 10.71 9.63 -6.13
CA CYS A 98 11.10 9.53 -7.54
C CYS A 98 10.03 10.07 -8.49
N GLU A 99 8.84 9.49 -8.45
CA GLU A 99 7.70 9.83 -9.31
C GLU A 99 6.39 9.68 -8.51
N PRO A 100 6.16 10.59 -7.53
CA PRO A 100 5.07 10.44 -6.58
C PRO A 100 3.69 10.70 -7.19
N ARG A 101 2.68 9.97 -6.69
CA ARG A 101 1.26 10.23 -6.90
C ARG A 101 0.56 10.28 -5.55
N ILE A 102 -0.59 10.94 -5.50
CA ILE A 102 -1.43 10.99 -4.30
C ILE A 102 -2.65 10.10 -4.49
N GLU A 103 -2.95 9.28 -3.49
CA GLU A 103 -4.11 8.40 -3.46
C GLU A 103 -4.93 8.67 -2.19
N PRO A 104 -6.23 9.03 -2.31
CA PRO A 104 -7.13 9.07 -1.17
C PRO A 104 -7.39 7.65 -0.66
N GLU A 105 -7.35 7.47 0.67
CA GLU A 105 -7.39 6.16 1.29
C GLU A 105 -8.44 6.04 2.39
N VAL A 106 -8.94 4.82 2.59
CA VAL A 106 -9.64 4.42 3.80
C VAL A 106 -8.65 3.73 4.73
N VAL A 107 -8.35 4.38 5.84
CA VAL A 107 -7.48 3.84 6.87
C VAL A 107 -8.33 3.14 7.93
N VAL A 108 -8.01 1.90 8.23
CA VAL A 108 -8.67 1.12 9.28
C VAL A 108 -7.68 0.74 10.37
N CYS A 109 -8.09 0.87 11.62
CA CYS A 109 -7.34 0.34 12.76
C CYS A 109 -8.04 -0.91 13.26
N LEU A 110 -7.30 -1.99 13.34
CA LEU A 110 -7.80 -3.25 13.89
C LEU A 110 -7.73 -3.21 15.41
N LYS A 111 -8.79 -3.61 16.08
CA LYS A 111 -8.84 -3.75 17.53
C LYS A 111 -8.00 -4.93 18.02
N GLN A 112 -7.95 -5.97 17.20
CA GLN A 112 -7.16 -7.17 17.43
C GLN A 112 -6.77 -7.78 16.11
N LYS A 113 -5.73 -8.59 16.12
CA LYS A 113 -5.28 -9.33 14.97
C LYS A 113 -6.36 -10.32 14.53
N PRO A 114 -6.72 -10.36 13.21
CA PRO A 114 -7.68 -11.35 12.71
C PRO A 114 -7.16 -12.77 12.84
N GLU A 115 -8.07 -13.73 12.95
CA GLU A 115 -7.71 -15.15 12.92
C GLU A 115 -7.20 -15.57 11.54
N PHE A 116 -6.06 -16.24 11.50
CA PHE A 116 -5.41 -16.62 10.23
C PHE A 116 -5.98 -17.87 9.56
N ASN A 117 -6.78 -18.66 10.26
CA ASN A 117 -7.18 -20.00 9.79
C ASN A 117 -8.60 -20.05 9.20
N THR A 118 -9.20 -18.92 8.86
CA THR A 118 -10.52 -18.85 8.28
C THR A 118 -10.51 -18.12 6.94
N ASP A 119 -11.28 -18.60 5.96
CA ASP A 119 -11.43 -17.96 4.65
C ASP A 119 -12.12 -16.59 4.74
N ASN A 120 -12.90 -16.37 5.78
CA ASN A 120 -13.63 -15.11 6.02
C ASN A 120 -13.52 -14.71 7.50
N PRO A 121 -12.34 -14.22 7.95
CA PRO A 121 -12.15 -13.83 9.34
C PRO A 121 -13.07 -12.66 9.71
N GLU A 122 -13.55 -12.66 10.94
CA GLU A 122 -14.18 -11.48 11.52
C GLU A 122 -13.15 -10.37 11.68
N ILE A 123 -13.44 -9.19 11.12
CA ILE A 123 -12.58 -8.02 11.21
C ILE A 123 -13.13 -7.10 12.29
N SER A 124 -12.45 -7.08 13.43
CA SER A 124 -12.79 -6.20 14.54
C SER A 124 -12.05 -4.87 14.41
N LEU A 125 -12.79 -3.79 14.15
CA LEU A 125 -12.26 -2.46 14.00
C LEU A 125 -12.25 -1.70 15.32
N ASP A 126 -11.22 -0.91 15.56
CA ASP A 126 -11.13 0.07 16.65
C ASP A 126 -11.60 1.45 16.20
N TRP A 127 -11.05 1.94 15.09
CA TRP A 127 -11.44 3.18 14.45
C TRP A 127 -11.18 3.14 12.94
N ILE A 128 -11.79 4.08 12.23
CA ILE A 128 -11.52 4.35 10.81
C ILE A 128 -11.11 5.81 10.64
N ALA A 129 -10.40 6.12 9.55
CA ALA A 129 -10.04 7.48 9.19
C ALA A 129 -9.92 7.64 7.67
N PRO A 130 -10.15 8.83 7.10
CA PRO A 130 -9.64 9.15 5.78
C PRO A 130 -8.12 9.27 5.85
N GLY A 131 -7.45 8.97 4.75
CA GLY A 131 -6.01 9.17 4.62
C GLY A 131 -5.63 9.60 3.22
N PHE A 132 -4.37 10.00 3.08
CA PHE A 132 -3.72 10.18 1.80
C PHE A 132 -2.43 9.39 1.80
N GLU A 133 -2.31 8.48 0.85
CA GLU A 133 -1.03 7.84 0.56
C GLU A 133 -0.31 8.65 -0.53
N ILE A 134 0.97 8.89 -0.33
CA ILE A 134 1.88 9.23 -1.40
C ILE A 134 2.52 7.92 -1.83
N VAL A 135 2.08 7.41 -2.96
CA VAL A 135 2.72 6.26 -3.61
C VAL A 135 3.84 6.75 -4.51
N ASP A 136 4.93 6.01 -4.57
CA ASP A 136 6.12 6.41 -5.33
C ASP A 136 6.63 5.30 -6.23
N SER A 137 6.79 5.61 -7.51
CA SER A 137 7.39 4.68 -8.45
C SER A 137 8.88 4.95 -8.65
N ILE A 138 9.70 4.01 -8.17
CA ILE A 138 11.13 3.99 -8.52
C ILE A 138 11.37 3.53 -9.96
N TYR A 139 10.32 3.19 -10.70
CA TYR A 139 10.37 2.76 -12.08
C TYR A 139 9.81 3.84 -13.00
N PRO A 140 10.54 4.24 -14.08
CA PRO A 140 10.14 5.35 -14.92
C PRO A 140 8.77 5.20 -15.55
N ASN A 141 8.00 6.30 -15.56
CA ASN A 141 6.69 6.40 -16.19
C ASN A 141 5.65 5.41 -15.64
N TRP A 142 5.82 4.93 -14.39
CA TRP A 142 4.92 3.94 -13.76
C TRP A 142 4.78 2.65 -14.57
N LYS A 143 5.87 2.21 -15.23
CA LYS A 143 5.91 0.98 -16.03
C LYS A 143 6.74 -0.07 -15.31
N PHE A 144 6.09 -1.06 -14.77
CA PHE A 144 6.67 -2.14 -13.97
C PHE A 144 5.77 -3.39 -14.05
N SER A 145 6.28 -4.54 -13.66
CA SER A 145 5.48 -5.74 -13.43
C SER A 145 4.93 -5.78 -12.00
N LEU A 146 3.97 -6.68 -11.74
CA LEU A 146 3.45 -6.92 -10.38
C LEU A 146 4.59 -7.23 -9.40
N THR A 147 5.55 -8.07 -9.79
CA THR A 147 6.67 -8.46 -8.94
C THR A 147 7.67 -7.33 -8.71
N ASP A 148 7.86 -6.41 -9.66
CA ASP A 148 8.63 -5.19 -9.46
C ASP A 148 7.95 -4.30 -8.38
N ALA A 149 6.63 -4.11 -8.48
CA ALA A 149 5.88 -3.33 -7.51
C ALA A 149 5.95 -3.93 -6.09
N ILE A 150 5.80 -5.25 -5.95
CA ILE A 150 5.95 -5.95 -4.68
C ILE A 150 7.37 -5.76 -4.13
N ALA A 151 8.40 -5.98 -4.94
CA ALA A 151 9.80 -5.89 -4.54
C ALA A 151 10.18 -4.49 -4.02
N SER A 152 9.50 -3.45 -4.52
CA SER A 152 9.67 -2.07 -4.03
C SER A 152 8.79 -1.70 -2.82
N GLY A 153 8.24 -2.69 -2.11
CA GLY A 153 7.41 -2.46 -0.91
C GLY A 153 5.98 -2.03 -1.22
N GLY A 154 5.43 -2.44 -2.36
CA GLY A 154 4.06 -2.08 -2.78
C GLY A 154 3.94 -0.62 -3.21
N LEU A 155 5.04 0.01 -3.66
CA LEU A 155 5.10 1.42 -4.06
C LEU A 155 4.78 2.40 -2.92
N HIS A 156 4.88 1.98 -1.65
CA HIS A 156 4.60 2.83 -0.51
C HIS A 156 5.67 3.93 -0.34
N GLY A 157 5.25 5.17 -0.31
CA GLY A 157 6.10 6.31 0.04
C GLY A 157 5.79 6.85 1.44
N SER A 158 4.60 7.42 1.64
CA SER A 158 4.15 7.90 2.96
C SER A 158 2.63 7.90 3.08
N LEU A 159 2.12 7.78 4.31
CA LEU A 159 0.70 7.88 4.62
C LEU A 159 0.45 9.02 5.61
N VAL A 160 -0.54 9.85 5.33
CA VAL A 160 -1.09 10.83 6.27
C VAL A 160 -2.47 10.36 6.69
N VAL A 161 -2.63 10.04 7.97
CA VAL A 161 -3.89 9.62 8.57
C VAL A 161 -4.63 10.84 9.11
N GLY A 162 -5.85 11.05 8.66
CA GLY A 162 -6.71 12.14 9.08
C GLY A 162 -7.43 11.87 10.40
N LYS A 163 -8.48 12.65 10.65
CA LYS A 163 -9.28 12.54 11.87
C LYS A 163 -9.92 11.15 11.99
N LYS A 164 -9.77 10.55 13.16
CA LYS A 164 -10.34 9.24 13.50
C LYS A 164 -11.84 9.33 13.78
N PHE A 165 -12.56 8.32 13.32
CA PHE A 165 -13.99 8.14 13.58
C PHE A 165 -14.21 6.83 14.33
N LYS A 166 -15.17 6.85 15.24
CA LYS A 166 -15.61 5.64 15.94
C LYS A 166 -16.35 4.71 14.97
N VAL A 167 -16.21 3.42 15.19
CA VAL A 167 -16.91 2.40 14.42
C VAL A 167 -18.27 2.06 15.04
N SER A 168 -19.18 1.57 14.21
CA SER A 168 -20.49 1.02 14.56
C SER A 168 -20.69 -0.32 13.84
N ASP A 169 -21.78 -1.01 14.12
CA ASP A 169 -22.12 -2.26 13.45
C ASP A 169 -22.35 -2.08 11.94
N ASP A 170 -22.73 -0.89 11.51
CA ASP A 170 -22.96 -0.56 10.09
C ASP A 170 -21.69 -0.08 9.36
N THR A 171 -20.56 0.10 10.04
CA THR A 171 -19.34 0.70 9.47
C THR A 171 -18.87 -0.02 8.20
N GLU A 172 -18.89 -1.35 8.16
CA GLU A 172 -18.47 -2.10 6.97
C GLU A 172 -19.34 -1.75 5.75
N LYS A 173 -20.64 -1.64 5.94
CA LYS A 173 -21.60 -1.26 4.90
C LYS A 173 -21.41 0.20 4.48
N ASP A 174 -21.30 1.10 5.45
CA ASP A 174 -21.16 2.53 5.20
C ASP A 174 -19.88 2.84 4.42
N LEU A 175 -18.80 2.09 4.68
CA LEU A 175 -17.54 2.25 3.95
C LEU A 175 -17.65 1.90 2.46
N ILE A 176 -18.58 1.05 2.04
CA ILE A 176 -18.83 0.77 0.61
C ILE A 176 -19.40 2.00 -0.09
N ASP A 177 -20.26 2.73 0.61
CA ASP A 177 -21.00 3.88 0.08
C ASP A 177 -20.25 5.21 0.23
N VAL A 178 -19.12 5.24 0.97
CA VAL A 178 -18.33 6.46 1.14
C VAL A 178 -17.90 7.02 -0.22
N LYS A 179 -17.99 8.35 -0.35
CA LYS A 179 -17.58 9.07 -1.56
C LYS A 179 -16.33 9.89 -1.27
N VAL A 180 -15.48 9.99 -2.28
CA VAL A 180 -14.29 10.83 -2.24
C VAL A 180 -14.20 11.63 -3.53
N SER A 181 -13.81 12.90 -3.42
CA SER A 181 -13.53 13.77 -4.58
C SER A 181 -12.15 14.39 -4.39
N LEU A 182 -11.28 14.24 -5.36
CA LEU A 182 -9.93 14.78 -5.38
C LEU A 182 -9.90 16.09 -6.19
N TYR A 183 -9.43 17.16 -5.57
CA TYR A 183 -9.30 18.47 -6.20
C TYR A 183 -7.83 18.89 -6.26
N ARG A 184 -7.43 19.48 -7.39
CA ARG A 184 -6.14 20.14 -7.56
C ARG A 184 -6.37 21.61 -7.90
N ASN A 185 -5.88 22.51 -7.04
CA ASN A 185 -6.05 23.96 -7.21
C ASN A 185 -7.53 24.37 -7.40
N GLY A 186 -8.45 23.72 -6.69
CA GLY A 186 -9.89 23.98 -6.77
C GLY A 186 -10.62 23.35 -7.95
N ARG A 187 -9.92 22.66 -8.85
CA ARG A 187 -10.51 21.90 -9.96
C ARG A 187 -10.68 20.45 -9.57
N LEU A 188 -11.87 19.89 -9.80
CA LEU A 188 -12.11 18.45 -9.64
C LEU A 188 -11.25 17.67 -10.64
N GLU A 189 -10.46 16.73 -10.14
CA GLU A 189 -9.62 15.83 -10.95
C GLU A 189 -10.22 14.43 -11.03
N GLU A 190 -10.63 13.87 -9.88
CA GLU A 190 -11.18 12.51 -9.82
C GLU A 190 -12.24 12.38 -8.73
N GLU A 191 -13.11 11.39 -8.90
CA GLU A 191 -14.08 10.96 -7.90
C GLU A 191 -14.03 9.43 -7.75
N GLY A 192 -14.28 8.97 -6.54
CA GLY A 192 -14.30 7.55 -6.21
C GLY A 192 -15.25 7.23 -5.08
N SER A 193 -15.33 5.96 -4.78
CA SER A 193 -16.11 5.46 -3.64
C SER A 193 -15.49 4.20 -3.05
N GLY A 194 -15.92 3.83 -1.86
CA GLY A 194 -15.51 2.60 -1.23
C GLY A 194 -15.83 1.35 -2.05
N ALA A 195 -16.86 1.41 -2.90
CA ALA A 195 -17.18 0.34 -3.85
C ALA A 195 -16.12 0.11 -4.95
N ASN A 196 -15.16 1.02 -5.12
CA ASN A 196 -14.02 0.81 -6.00
C ASN A 196 -12.94 -0.12 -5.39
N VAL A 197 -13.01 -0.37 -4.08
CA VAL A 197 -12.04 -1.20 -3.34
C VAL A 197 -12.57 -2.62 -3.26
N LEU A 198 -12.23 -3.48 -4.21
CA LEU A 198 -12.71 -4.87 -4.30
C LEU A 198 -14.25 -4.96 -4.12
N ASP A 199 -14.67 -5.64 -3.05
CA ASP A 199 -16.07 -5.77 -2.65
C ASP A 199 -16.36 -4.91 -1.38
N GLY A 200 -15.63 -3.80 -1.23
CA GLY A 200 -15.62 -2.87 -0.11
C GLY A 200 -14.29 -2.88 0.66
N PRO A 201 -13.94 -1.80 1.37
CA PRO A 201 -12.65 -1.66 2.05
C PRO A 201 -12.31 -2.79 3.02
N ILE A 202 -13.28 -3.33 3.74
CA ILE A 202 -13.04 -4.43 4.68
C ILE A 202 -12.77 -5.76 3.95
N SER A 203 -13.27 -5.95 2.73
CA SER A 203 -12.92 -7.10 1.91
C SER A 203 -11.44 -7.12 1.53
N ALA A 204 -10.83 -5.95 1.34
CA ALA A 204 -9.39 -5.83 1.12
C ALA A 204 -8.57 -6.26 2.36
N VAL A 205 -9.04 -5.92 3.58
CA VAL A 205 -8.42 -6.40 4.82
C VAL A 205 -8.48 -7.92 4.92
N ARG A 206 -9.63 -8.54 4.57
CA ARG A 206 -9.76 -10.00 4.53
C ARG A 206 -8.84 -10.63 3.48
N PHE A 207 -8.69 -9.99 2.32
CA PHE A 207 -7.73 -10.43 1.30
C PHE A 207 -6.30 -10.41 1.84
N LEU A 208 -5.88 -9.29 2.44
CA LEU A 208 -4.55 -9.16 3.06
C LEU A 208 -4.31 -10.26 4.09
N ASN A 209 -5.28 -10.50 4.99
CA ASN A 209 -5.15 -11.55 6.01
C ASN A 209 -4.90 -12.92 5.39
N ARG A 210 -5.65 -13.30 4.34
CA ARG A 210 -5.39 -14.55 3.59
C ARG A 210 -4.03 -14.56 2.89
N GLY A 211 -3.62 -13.42 2.32
CA GLY A 211 -2.32 -13.27 1.65
C GLY A 211 -1.15 -13.50 2.61
N LEU A 212 -1.20 -12.88 3.79
CA LEU A 212 -0.17 -13.02 4.82
C LEU A 212 -0.01 -14.45 5.35
N THR A 213 -1.04 -15.29 5.25
CA THR A 213 -0.92 -16.72 5.59
C THR A 213 -0.28 -17.57 4.49
N LYS A 214 -0.43 -17.16 3.23
CA LYS A 214 0.09 -17.89 2.07
C LYS A 214 1.55 -17.59 1.78
N ILE A 215 1.96 -16.34 1.96
CA ILE A 215 3.33 -15.90 1.74
C ILE A 215 4.15 -16.16 3.00
N LYS A 216 5.21 -16.96 2.85
CA LYS A 216 6.09 -17.30 3.97
C LYS A 216 6.92 -16.10 4.44
N ASN A 217 7.26 -16.09 5.72
CA ASN A 217 8.16 -15.09 6.32
C ASN A 217 7.65 -13.62 6.26
N GLN A 218 6.36 -13.40 6.12
CA GLN A 218 5.80 -12.04 6.15
C GLN A 218 5.61 -11.54 7.58
N ASP A 219 5.72 -10.21 7.74
CA ASP A 219 5.41 -9.56 8.99
C ASP A 219 3.87 -9.60 9.20
N PRO A 220 3.41 -9.94 10.40
CA PRO A 220 1.98 -10.00 10.68
C PRO A 220 1.33 -8.60 10.66
N LEU A 221 0.00 -8.59 10.59
CA LEU A 221 -0.82 -7.39 10.87
C LEU A 221 -0.67 -6.90 12.30
#